data_5f889e59c88b4f7cbfc4b39f8abe2873
#
_entry.id   5f889e59c88b4f7cbfc4b39f8abe2873
#
_cell.length_a   1.000
_cell.length_b   1.000
_cell.length_c   1.000
_cell.angle_alpha   90.00
_cell.angle_beta   90.00
_cell.angle_gamma   90.00
#
_symmetry.space_group_name_H-M   'P 1'
#
loop_
_entity.id
_entity.type
_entity.pdbx_description
1 polymer ?
#
loop_
_entity_poly.entity_id
_entity_poly.type
_entity_poly.pdbx_seq_one_letter_code
_entity_poly.pdbx_strand_id
1 'polypeptide(L)'
;MWRYTSLVDMANIAKANILGTLIVIAVIGFFRGFQDIPRSIFMIDFILAFGFTSLSRVSIRLMYTHLINPKPYRIELSKRVLLIGAGTSGAFICKELINDPVHRMEPVGFLDDNKDKHGRMIHGKKVLGKIIELPEYITKYDEALICCPNAPRKDIFRIIEICKNAGKPFRTLPSIKEMVSGKLSINQLR
;
A
#
# COMPACT_ATOMS: atom_id res chain seq x y z
N MET A 1 -6.76 10.80 3.68
CA MET A 1 -8.07 10.39 4.20
C MET A 1 -9.08 9.94 3.13
N TRP A 2 -8.85 10.12 1.84
CA TRP A 2 -9.80 9.82 0.74
C TRP A 2 -9.64 8.42 0.11
N ARG A 3 -8.77 7.58 0.66
CA ARG A 3 -8.31 6.30 0.03
C ARG A 3 -9.16 5.06 0.35
N TYR A 4 -10.07 5.12 1.29
CA TYR A 4 -10.88 3.99 1.71
C TYR A 4 -12.35 4.39 1.79
N THR A 5 -13.11 4.19 0.70
CA THR A 5 -14.57 4.16 0.78
C THR A 5 -14.99 2.88 1.48
N SER A 6 -15.30 2.99 2.74
CA SER A 6 -15.88 1.94 3.57
C SER A 6 -17.39 1.86 3.31
N LEU A 7 -18.01 0.73 3.62
CA LEU A 7 -19.48 0.59 3.69
C LEU A 7 -20.11 1.70 4.54
N VAL A 8 -19.38 2.20 5.53
CA VAL A 8 -19.77 3.36 6.37
C VAL A 8 -19.93 4.64 5.56
N ASP A 9 -19.07 4.88 4.55
CA ASP A 9 -19.18 6.08 3.71
C ASP A 9 -20.42 6.00 2.82
N MET A 10 -20.76 4.83 2.30
CA MET A 10 -22.00 4.64 1.51
C MET A 10 -23.24 4.88 2.37
N ALA A 11 -23.24 4.38 3.61
CA ALA A 11 -24.32 4.62 4.57
C ALA A 11 -24.45 6.12 4.91
N ASN A 12 -23.34 6.85 5.04
CA ASN A 12 -23.37 8.30 5.29
C ASN A 12 -23.89 9.08 4.09
N ILE A 13 -23.57 8.67 2.85
CA ILE A 13 -24.13 9.26 1.63
C ILE A 13 -25.65 9.05 1.58
N ALA A 14 -26.10 7.82 1.86
CA ALA A 14 -27.53 7.51 1.88
C ALA A 14 -28.27 8.37 2.90
N LYS A 15 -27.75 8.49 4.14
CA LYS A 15 -28.32 9.35 5.18
C LYS A 15 -28.37 10.81 4.76
N ALA A 16 -27.30 11.34 4.16
CA ALA A 16 -27.27 12.73 3.70
C ALA A 16 -28.29 13.00 2.59
N ASN A 17 -28.44 12.08 1.63
CA ASN A 17 -29.44 12.18 0.58
C ASN A 17 -30.88 12.10 1.14
N ILE A 18 -31.15 11.17 2.07
CA ILE A 18 -32.46 11.08 2.74
C ILE A 18 -32.79 12.41 3.45
N LEU A 19 -31.83 12.93 4.23
CA LEU A 19 -32.02 14.20 4.93
C LEU A 19 -32.26 15.37 3.97
N GLY A 20 -31.49 15.43 2.86
CA GLY A 20 -31.66 16.45 1.82
C GLY A 20 -33.04 16.39 1.18
N THR A 21 -33.51 15.22 0.78
CA THR A 21 -34.85 15.03 0.19
C THR A 21 -35.95 15.41 1.21
N LEU A 22 -35.80 15.07 2.49
CA LEU A 22 -36.77 15.47 3.53
C LEU A 22 -36.83 17.00 3.68
N ILE A 23 -35.71 17.69 3.63
CA ILE A 23 -35.66 19.17 3.66
C ILE A 23 -36.36 19.74 2.44
N VAL A 24 -36.12 19.22 1.24
CA VAL A 24 -36.78 19.67 0.01
C VAL A 24 -38.30 19.49 0.10
N ILE A 25 -38.77 18.33 0.58
CA ILE A 25 -40.18 18.06 0.81
C ILE A 25 -40.78 19.06 1.79
N ALA A 26 -40.12 19.33 2.93
CA ALA A 26 -40.57 20.26 3.92
C ALA A 26 -40.65 21.69 3.40
N VAL A 27 -39.67 22.15 2.63
CA VAL A 27 -39.64 23.49 2.03
C VAL A 27 -40.77 23.66 1.02
N ILE A 28 -40.95 22.69 0.12
CA ILE A 28 -42.01 22.71 -0.89
C ILE A 28 -43.38 22.69 -0.21
N GLY A 29 -43.57 21.82 0.80
CA GLY A 29 -44.81 21.75 1.55
C GLY A 29 -45.15 23.03 2.29
N PHE A 30 -44.14 23.72 2.84
CA PHE A 30 -44.31 24.99 3.55
C PHE A 30 -44.68 26.14 2.61
N PHE A 31 -44.04 26.27 1.44
CA PHE A 31 -44.25 27.43 0.54
C PHE A 31 -45.37 27.22 -0.48
N ARG A 32 -45.64 25.99 -0.93
CA ARG A 32 -46.62 25.73 -2.02
C ARG A 32 -47.75 24.75 -1.68
N GLY A 33 -47.71 24.11 -0.51
CA GLY A 33 -48.82 23.29 -0.03
C GLY A 33 -49.08 22.04 -0.87
N PHE A 34 -48.14 21.35 -1.44
CA PHE A 34 -48.28 20.08 -2.21
C PHE A 34 -49.36 20.08 -3.33
N GLN A 35 -49.97 21.23 -3.65
CA GLN A 35 -50.95 21.31 -4.72
C GLN A 35 -50.22 21.28 -6.06
N ASP A 36 -50.70 20.41 -6.95
CA ASP A 36 -50.19 20.23 -8.31
C ASP A 36 -48.80 19.58 -8.49
N ILE A 37 -48.21 19.03 -7.43
CA ILE A 37 -46.90 18.33 -7.51
C ILE A 37 -47.09 16.82 -7.42
N PRO A 38 -46.80 16.06 -8.49
CA PRO A 38 -46.84 14.60 -8.44
C PRO A 38 -45.84 14.04 -7.43
N ARG A 39 -46.29 13.11 -6.58
CA ARG A 39 -45.44 12.50 -5.55
C ARG A 39 -44.23 11.75 -6.13
N SER A 40 -44.33 11.31 -7.39
CA SER A 40 -43.22 10.64 -8.10
C SER A 40 -41.99 11.54 -8.30
N ILE A 41 -42.13 12.87 -8.27
CA ILE A 41 -41.02 13.81 -8.41
C ILE A 41 -40.02 13.62 -7.29
N PHE A 42 -40.45 13.43 -6.05
CA PHE A 42 -39.58 13.25 -4.90
C PHE A 42 -38.80 11.92 -4.96
N MET A 43 -39.45 10.88 -5.52
CA MET A 43 -38.77 9.60 -5.74
C MET A 43 -37.69 9.69 -6.83
N ILE A 44 -38.01 10.40 -7.91
CA ILE A 44 -37.08 10.62 -9.03
C ILE A 44 -35.90 11.47 -8.54
N ASP A 45 -36.14 12.55 -7.81
CA ASP A 45 -35.11 13.41 -7.21
C ASP A 45 -34.16 12.60 -6.32
N PHE A 46 -34.71 11.81 -5.42
CA PHE A 46 -33.87 10.94 -4.53
C PHE A 46 -32.99 9.98 -5.32
N ILE A 47 -33.54 9.28 -6.34
CA ILE A 47 -32.80 8.33 -7.16
C ILE A 47 -31.70 9.05 -7.94
N LEU A 48 -31.99 10.19 -8.54
CA LEU A 48 -31.02 10.98 -9.30
C LEU A 48 -29.91 11.55 -8.39
N ALA A 49 -30.28 12.13 -7.25
CA ALA A 49 -29.34 12.70 -6.31
C ALA A 49 -28.40 11.61 -5.73
N PHE A 50 -28.94 10.45 -5.34
CA PHE A 50 -28.17 9.32 -4.86
C PHE A 50 -27.29 8.73 -5.95
N GLY A 51 -27.80 8.56 -7.16
CA GLY A 51 -27.05 8.06 -8.31
C GLY A 51 -25.88 8.98 -8.66
N PHE A 52 -26.14 10.29 -8.78
CA PHE A 52 -25.11 11.28 -9.13
C PHE A 52 -24.01 11.40 -8.07
N THR A 53 -24.38 11.46 -6.79
CA THR A 53 -23.41 11.52 -5.70
C THR A 53 -22.57 10.23 -5.56
N SER A 54 -23.18 9.07 -5.80
CA SER A 54 -22.46 7.79 -5.80
C SER A 54 -21.54 7.68 -7.01
N LEU A 55 -22.01 8.04 -8.20
CA LEU A 55 -21.23 7.99 -9.45
C LEU A 55 -20.05 8.96 -9.41
N SER A 56 -20.22 10.18 -8.89
CA SER A 56 -19.13 11.15 -8.77
C SER A 56 -18.00 10.63 -7.87
N ARG A 57 -18.34 9.96 -6.78
CA ARG A 57 -17.31 9.35 -5.89
C ARG A 57 -16.60 8.18 -6.54
N VAL A 58 -17.32 7.32 -7.26
CA VAL A 58 -16.73 6.21 -8.01
C VAL A 58 -15.81 6.75 -9.11
N SER A 59 -16.24 7.79 -9.84
CA SER A 59 -15.45 8.44 -10.88
C SER A 59 -14.16 9.05 -10.34
N ILE A 60 -14.24 9.78 -9.22
CA ILE A 60 -13.05 10.33 -8.56
C ILE A 60 -12.12 9.20 -8.11
N ARG A 61 -12.65 8.11 -7.56
CA ARG A 61 -11.85 6.95 -7.15
C ARG A 61 -11.15 6.29 -8.33
N LEU A 62 -11.86 6.08 -9.44
CA LEU A 62 -11.27 5.50 -10.65
C LEU A 62 -10.19 6.42 -11.24
N MET A 63 -10.46 7.73 -11.26
CA MET A 63 -9.50 8.74 -11.71
C MET A 63 -8.24 8.74 -10.82
N TYR A 64 -8.40 8.69 -9.49
CA TYR A 64 -7.27 8.57 -8.56
C TYR A 64 -6.50 7.28 -8.75
N THR A 65 -7.18 6.15 -8.97
CA THR A 65 -6.51 4.85 -9.12
C THR A 65 -5.78 4.71 -10.46
N HIS A 66 -6.34 5.30 -11.53
CA HIS A 66 -5.79 5.15 -12.88
C HIS A 66 -4.88 6.30 -13.32
N LEU A 67 -5.14 7.56 -12.87
CA LEU A 67 -4.41 8.74 -13.31
C LEU A 67 -3.36 9.22 -12.30
N ILE A 68 -3.59 9.02 -11.00
CA ILE A 68 -2.69 9.52 -9.93
C ILE A 68 -1.80 8.41 -9.35
N ASN A 69 -2.13 7.12 -9.61
CA ASN A 69 -1.15 6.04 -9.55
C ASN A 69 -0.73 5.67 -10.99
N PRO A 70 0.07 6.48 -11.66
CA PRO A 70 0.77 6.00 -12.82
C PRO A 70 1.54 4.77 -12.34
N LYS A 71 1.44 3.66 -13.10
CA LYS A 71 2.41 2.56 -13.00
C LYS A 71 3.76 3.22 -12.80
N PRO A 72 4.57 2.82 -11.82
CA PRO A 72 5.79 3.55 -11.51
C PRO A 72 6.51 3.82 -12.83
N TYR A 73 6.63 5.10 -13.17
CA TYR A 73 7.43 5.54 -14.31
C TYR A 73 8.77 4.87 -14.10
N ARG A 74 9.12 3.98 -15.01
CA ARG A 74 10.35 3.20 -14.96
C ARG A 74 11.50 4.19 -15.10
N ILE A 75 11.85 4.80 -13.98
CA ILE A 75 13.01 5.67 -13.92
C ILE A 75 14.18 4.71 -14.07
N GLU A 76 14.90 4.81 -15.16
CA GLU A 76 16.12 4.04 -15.47
C GLU A 76 17.21 4.12 -14.39
N LEU A 77 16.96 4.85 -13.31
CA LEU A 77 17.85 5.09 -12.17
C LEU A 77 17.32 4.52 -10.84
N SER A 78 16.29 3.67 -10.83
CA SER A 78 15.87 3.03 -9.58
C SER A 78 16.81 1.87 -9.25
N LYS A 79 17.38 1.87 -8.04
CA LYS A 79 18.17 0.75 -7.51
C LYS A 79 17.28 -0.46 -7.34
N ARG A 80 17.68 -1.57 -7.94
CA ARG A 80 17.00 -2.86 -7.77
C ARG A 80 17.37 -3.43 -6.40
N VAL A 81 16.38 -3.69 -5.56
CA VAL A 81 16.59 -4.15 -4.18
C VAL A 81 16.05 -5.57 -4.00
N LEU A 82 16.91 -6.46 -3.51
CA LEU A 82 16.54 -7.82 -3.13
C LEU A 82 16.29 -7.88 -1.63
N LEU A 83 15.08 -8.33 -1.25
CA LEU A 83 14.66 -8.36 0.16
C LEU A 83 15.02 -9.73 0.78
N ILE A 84 15.76 -9.72 1.87
CA ILE A 84 16.15 -10.93 2.61
C ILE A 84 15.20 -11.08 3.80
N GLY A 85 14.35 -12.10 3.75
CA GLY A 85 13.27 -12.38 4.69
C GLY A 85 11.89 -12.01 4.13
N ALA A 86 11.10 -13.03 3.83
CA ALA A 86 9.72 -12.93 3.37
C ALA A 86 8.72 -13.06 4.53
N GLY A 87 9.01 -12.42 5.65
CA GLY A 87 8.13 -12.29 6.82
C GLY A 87 7.32 -11.00 6.79
N THR A 88 6.64 -10.70 7.90
CA THR A 88 5.81 -9.49 8.04
C THR A 88 6.60 -8.21 7.78
N SER A 89 7.82 -8.11 8.30
CA SER A 89 8.69 -6.94 8.09
C SER A 89 9.09 -6.79 6.62
N GLY A 90 9.46 -7.89 5.95
CA GLY A 90 9.80 -7.87 4.52
C GLY A 90 8.60 -7.50 3.65
N ALA A 91 7.42 -8.04 3.93
CA ALA A 91 6.19 -7.70 3.24
C ALA A 91 5.83 -6.21 3.41
N PHE A 92 5.98 -5.68 4.63
CA PHE A 92 5.73 -4.26 4.92
C PHE A 92 6.68 -3.35 4.12
N ILE A 93 7.99 -3.63 4.17
CA ILE A 93 8.99 -2.86 3.42
C ILE A 93 8.76 -2.94 1.91
N CYS A 94 8.45 -4.13 1.39
CA CYS A 94 8.13 -4.28 -0.04
C CYS A 94 6.96 -3.38 -0.44
N LYS A 95 5.91 -3.35 0.37
CA LYS A 95 4.74 -2.49 0.14
C LYS A 95 5.10 -1.01 0.18
N GLU A 96 5.93 -0.59 1.13
CA GLU A 96 6.38 0.80 1.24
C GLU A 96 7.24 1.19 0.03
N LEU A 97 8.21 0.37 -0.37
CA LEU A 97 9.06 0.64 -1.53
C LEU A 97 8.25 0.73 -2.85
N ILE A 98 7.18 -0.06 -2.99
CA ILE A 98 6.30 0.01 -4.16
C ILE A 98 5.44 1.29 -4.15
N ASN A 99 5.01 1.73 -2.97
CA ASN A 99 4.11 2.87 -2.82
C ASN A 99 4.83 4.23 -2.75
N ASP A 100 6.12 4.24 -2.43
CA ASP A 100 6.91 5.46 -2.30
C ASP A 100 8.02 5.53 -3.37
N PRO A 101 7.73 6.17 -4.51
CA PRO A 101 8.68 6.34 -5.60
C PRO A 101 9.84 7.30 -5.24
N VAL A 102 9.74 8.03 -4.14
CA VAL A 102 10.79 9.00 -3.72
C VAL A 102 12.10 8.29 -3.40
N HIS A 103 12.02 7.09 -2.84
CA HIS A 103 13.21 6.32 -2.45
C HIS A 103 13.99 5.72 -3.63
N ARG A 104 13.44 5.79 -4.86
CA ARG A 104 14.07 5.26 -6.08
C ARG A 104 14.62 3.84 -5.92
N MET A 105 13.90 2.99 -5.17
CA MET A 105 14.23 1.60 -4.92
C MET A 105 13.12 0.71 -5.45
N GLU A 106 13.48 -0.25 -6.31
CA GLU A 106 12.53 -1.21 -6.87
C GLU A 106 12.79 -2.59 -6.27
N PRO A 107 11.87 -3.17 -5.48
CA PRO A 107 12.02 -4.54 -4.98
C PRO A 107 11.92 -5.53 -6.16
N VAL A 108 12.92 -6.40 -6.31
CA VAL A 108 12.94 -7.41 -7.39
C VAL A 108 12.39 -8.75 -6.94
N GLY A 109 12.43 -9.05 -5.63
CA GLY A 109 11.93 -10.29 -5.06
C GLY A 109 12.38 -10.48 -3.62
N PHE A 110 12.14 -11.67 -3.10
CA PHE A 110 12.52 -12.07 -1.76
C PHE A 110 13.40 -13.32 -1.78
N LEU A 111 14.26 -13.46 -0.75
CA LEU A 111 14.89 -14.71 -0.37
C LEU A 111 14.50 -15.04 1.08
N ASP A 112 14.12 -16.29 1.33
CA ASP A 112 13.73 -16.76 2.67
C ASP A 112 14.11 -18.24 2.82
N ASP A 113 14.67 -18.63 3.97
CA ASP A 113 15.08 -20.01 4.22
C ASP A 113 13.89 -20.96 4.44
N ASN A 114 12.69 -20.42 4.73
CA ASN A 114 11.47 -21.22 4.85
C ASN A 114 10.96 -21.66 3.48
N LYS A 115 11.07 -22.97 3.22
CA LYS A 115 10.65 -23.60 1.96
C LYS A 115 9.18 -23.40 1.63
N ASP A 116 8.31 -23.32 2.65
CA ASP A 116 6.86 -23.14 2.44
C ASP A 116 6.50 -21.81 1.80
N LYS A 117 7.43 -20.85 1.83
CA LYS A 117 7.24 -19.53 1.21
C LYS A 117 7.76 -19.47 -0.21
N HIS A 118 8.61 -20.40 -0.64
CA HIS A 118 9.21 -20.35 -1.96
C HIS A 118 8.15 -20.38 -3.05
N GLY A 119 8.33 -19.57 -4.07
CA GLY A 119 7.40 -19.43 -5.18
C GLY A 119 6.15 -18.59 -4.87
N ARG A 120 5.86 -18.25 -3.60
CA ARG A 120 4.73 -17.38 -3.24
C ARG A 120 4.96 -15.95 -3.72
N MET A 121 3.85 -15.25 -3.97
CA MET A 121 3.85 -13.84 -4.34
C MET A 121 3.48 -12.97 -3.13
N ILE A 122 4.31 -11.97 -2.84
CA ILE A 122 4.08 -10.99 -1.77
C ILE A 122 4.10 -9.60 -2.42
N HIS A 123 2.97 -8.90 -2.41
CA HIS A 123 2.80 -7.60 -3.07
C HIS A 123 3.26 -7.59 -4.54
N GLY A 124 3.01 -8.69 -5.28
CA GLY A 124 3.40 -8.82 -6.69
C GLY A 124 4.88 -9.17 -6.92
N LYS A 125 5.66 -9.42 -5.86
CA LYS A 125 7.07 -9.85 -5.94
C LYS A 125 7.22 -11.29 -5.45
N LYS A 126 7.98 -12.11 -6.16
CA LYS A 126 8.11 -13.55 -5.91
C LYS A 126 9.17 -13.83 -4.84
N VAL A 127 8.93 -14.84 -3.99
CA VAL A 127 9.96 -15.45 -3.15
C VAL A 127 10.75 -16.41 -4.04
N LEU A 128 12.00 -16.05 -4.33
CA LEU A 128 12.84 -16.67 -5.35
C LEU A 128 13.45 -17.98 -4.88
N GLY A 129 13.88 -18.05 -3.61
CA GLY A 129 14.56 -19.22 -3.07
C GLY A 129 15.14 -18.96 -1.69
N LYS A 130 16.18 -19.73 -1.35
CA LYS A 130 16.87 -19.65 -0.05
C LYS A 130 17.85 -18.48 0.00
N ILE A 131 18.18 -18.02 1.22
CA ILE A 131 19.12 -16.92 1.42
C ILE A 131 20.54 -17.30 0.93
N ILE A 132 20.94 -18.55 1.03
CA ILE A 132 22.24 -19.03 0.55
C ILE A 132 22.41 -18.88 -0.97
N GLU A 133 21.31 -18.82 -1.72
CA GLU A 133 21.29 -18.66 -3.18
C GLU A 133 21.48 -17.19 -3.62
N LEU A 134 21.68 -16.26 -2.68
CA LEU A 134 21.91 -14.83 -2.96
C LEU A 134 22.93 -14.56 -4.07
N PRO A 135 24.09 -15.25 -4.14
CA PRO A 135 25.06 -15.03 -5.20
C PRO A 135 24.54 -15.35 -6.61
N GLU A 136 23.56 -16.24 -6.76
CA GLU A 136 22.97 -16.61 -8.06
C GLU A 136 22.15 -15.47 -8.67
N TYR A 137 21.71 -14.53 -7.84
CA TYR A 137 20.90 -13.39 -8.24
C TYR A 137 21.69 -12.09 -8.40
N ILE A 138 23.03 -12.13 -8.34
CA ILE A 138 23.91 -10.95 -8.29
C ILE A 138 23.71 -9.96 -9.45
N THR A 139 23.28 -10.44 -10.61
CA THR A 139 22.97 -9.59 -11.79
C THR A 139 21.59 -8.97 -11.74
N LYS A 140 20.71 -9.46 -10.86
CA LYS A 140 19.29 -9.06 -10.81
C LYS A 140 19.03 -7.95 -9.80
N TYR A 141 19.96 -7.68 -8.88
CA TYR A 141 19.82 -6.65 -7.86
C TYR A 141 21.08 -5.80 -7.73
N ASP A 142 20.94 -4.61 -7.20
CA ASP A 142 22.02 -3.66 -6.96
C ASP A 142 22.33 -3.53 -5.47
N GLU A 143 21.35 -3.77 -4.60
CA GLU A 143 21.47 -3.70 -3.15
C GLU A 143 20.60 -4.77 -2.47
N ALA A 144 21.08 -5.38 -1.39
CA ALA A 144 20.30 -6.31 -0.57
C ALA A 144 19.80 -5.62 0.70
N LEU A 145 18.53 -5.86 1.09
CA LEU A 145 17.93 -5.31 2.30
C LEU A 145 17.52 -6.44 3.24
N ILE A 146 18.18 -6.53 4.40
CA ILE A 146 17.91 -7.56 5.40
C ILE A 146 16.68 -7.14 6.21
N CYS A 147 15.58 -7.88 6.02
CA CYS A 147 14.26 -7.60 6.60
C CYS A 147 13.87 -8.56 7.73
N CYS A 148 14.84 -9.05 8.50
CA CYS A 148 14.66 -10.03 9.59
C CYS A 148 15.06 -9.44 10.96
N PRO A 149 14.42 -8.34 11.45
CA PRO A 149 14.86 -7.64 12.66
C PRO A 149 14.77 -8.49 13.93
N ASN A 150 13.92 -9.50 13.94
CA ASN A 150 13.69 -10.39 15.09
C ASN A 150 14.41 -11.75 14.97
N ALA A 151 15.23 -11.94 13.95
CA ALA A 151 15.99 -13.18 13.80
C ALA A 151 17.07 -13.31 14.90
N PRO A 152 17.41 -14.53 15.31
CA PRO A 152 18.51 -14.76 16.23
C PRO A 152 19.81 -14.15 15.69
N ARG A 153 20.66 -13.61 16.58
CA ARG A 153 21.93 -12.98 16.18
C ARG A 153 22.78 -13.89 15.30
N LYS A 154 22.81 -15.17 15.58
CA LYS A 154 23.54 -16.18 14.78
C LYS A 154 23.10 -16.19 13.32
N ASP A 155 21.79 -16.11 13.08
CA ASP A 155 21.24 -16.10 11.72
C ASP A 155 21.53 -14.78 11.01
N ILE A 156 21.44 -13.67 11.73
CA ILE A 156 21.82 -12.34 11.19
C ILE A 156 23.29 -12.32 10.76
N PHE A 157 24.20 -12.84 11.59
CA PHE A 157 25.63 -12.91 11.24
C PHE A 157 25.86 -13.77 10.00
N ARG A 158 25.20 -14.93 9.91
CA ARG A 158 25.26 -15.79 8.72
C ARG A 158 24.77 -15.06 7.46
N ILE A 159 23.65 -14.33 7.56
CA ILE A 159 23.10 -13.56 6.44
C ILE A 159 24.07 -12.45 6.01
N ILE A 160 24.65 -11.72 6.98
CA ILE A 160 25.64 -10.68 6.70
C ILE A 160 26.87 -11.27 5.99
N GLU A 161 27.35 -12.45 6.42
CA GLU A 161 28.47 -13.13 5.79
C GLU A 161 28.17 -13.50 4.33
N ILE A 162 26.98 -14.04 4.06
CA ILE A 162 26.52 -14.33 2.70
C ILE A 162 26.48 -13.06 1.85
N CYS A 163 25.95 -11.95 2.40
CA CYS A 163 25.90 -10.67 1.71
C CYS A 163 27.29 -10.10 1.40
N LYS A 164 28.22 -10.21 2.36
CA LYS A 164 29.64 -9.79 2.17
C LYS A 164 30.30 -10.59 1.06
N ASN A 165 30.11 -11.90 1.06
CA ASN A 165 30.70 -12.80 0.06
C ASN A 165 30.10 -12.54 -1.34
N ALA A 166 28.86 -12.07 -1.43
CA ALA A 166 28.24 -11.67 -2.69
C ALA A 166 28.81 -10.35 -3.25
N GLY A 167 29.57 -9.57 -2.47
CA GLY A 167 30.23 -8.34 -2.94
C GLY A 167 29.32 -7.18 -3.32
N LYS A 168 28.04 -7.24 -2.97
CA LYS A 168 27.06 -6.16 -3.21
C LYS A 168 26.76 -5.38 -1.93
N PRO A 169 26.39 -4.09 -2.05
CA PRO A 169 25.93 -3.31 -0.91
C PRO A 169 24.72 -3.97 -0.23
N PHE A 170 24.69 -3.91 1.08
CA PHE A 170 23.54 -4.38 1.84
C PHE A 170 23.23 -3.44 3.02
N ARG A 171 21.97 -3.40 3.43
CA ARG A 171 21.50 -2.68 4.62
C ARG A 171 20.69 -3.60 5.50
N THR A 172 20.70 -3.33 6.80
CA THR A 172 19.91 -4.07 7.79
C THR A 172 18.87 -3.14 8.40
N LEU A 173 17.63 -3.62 8.51
CA LEU A 173 16.61 -2.91 9.27
C LEU A 173 16.91 -3.00 10.77
N PRO A 174 16.89 -1.88 11.50
CA PRO A 174 17.03 -1.89 12.94
C PRO A 174 15.86 -2.64 13.58
N SER A 175 16.11 -3.35 14.68
CA SER A 175 15.04 -3.99 15.45
C SER A 175 14.18 -2.92 16.15
N ILE A 176 12.90 -3.23 16.40
CA ILE A 176 12.01 -2.33 17.14
C ILE A 176 12.60 -2.00 18.52
N LYS A 177 13.31 -2.95 19.15
CA LYS A 177 14.02 -2.73 20.42
C LYS A 177 15.14 -1.70 20.31
N GLU A 178 15.86 -1.67 19.19
CA GLU A 178 16.93 -0.70 18.95
C GLU A 178 16.37 0.68 18.63
N MET A 179 15.24 0.75 17.91
CA MET A 179 14.53 2.01 17.65
C MET A 179 13.98 2.63 18.94
N VAL A 180 13.40 1.84 19.83
CA VAL A 180 12.81 2.32 21.11
C VAL A 180 13.88 2.67 22.13
N SER A 181 15.04 1.98 22.12
CA SER A 181 16.13 2.23 23.08
C SER A 181 16.99 3.44 22.76
N GLY A 182 16.70 4.17 21.66
CA GLY A 182 17.45 5.39 21.27
C GLY A 182 18.92 5.14 20.90
N LYS A 183 19.37 3.89 20.79
CA LYS A 183 20.74 3.51 20.40
C LYS A 183 20.99 3.53 18.89
N LEU A 184 20.28 4.38 18.17
CA LEU A 184 20.61 4.68 16.77
C LEU A 184 21.82 5.62 16.76
N SER A 185 23.00 5.05 16.84
CA SER A 185 24.23 5.78 16.52
C SER A 185 24.20 6.08 15.02
N ILE A 186 24.17 7.38 14.69
CA ILE A 186 24.17 7.93 13.32
C ILE A 186 25.37 7.42 12.48
N ASN A 187 26.32 6.72 13.08
CA ASN A 187 27.54 6.23 12.43
C ASN A 187 27.41 4.92 11.63
N GLN A 188 26.24 4.30 11.55
CA GLN A 188 26.04 3.07 10.75
C GLN A 188 25.36 3.29 9.41
N LEU A 189 25.15 4.54 9.03
CA LEU A 189 24.54 4.96 7.74
C LEU A 189 25.59 5.46 6.73
N ARG A 190 26.88 5.14 6.93
CA ARG A 190 27.95 5.53 5.99
C ARG A 190 28.54 4.31 5.30
#